data_f5a5ae04fd0e66801c8ca0f6a7b9cb2b
#
_entry.id   f5a5ae04fd0e66801c8ca0f6a7b9cb2b
#
_cell.length_a   1.000
_cell.length_b   1.000
_cell.length_c   1.000
_cell.angle_alpha   90.00
_cell.angle_beta   90.00
_cell.angle_gamma   90.00
#
_symmetry.space_group_name_H-M   'P 1'
#
loop_
_entity.id
_entity.type
_entity.pdbx_description
1 polymer ?
#
loop_
_entity_poly.entity_id
_entity_poly.type
_entity_poly.pdbx_seq_one_letter_code
_entity_poly.pdbx_strand_id
1 'polypeptide(L)'
;MRVTPCHGDVTETLDNTGMDSLIFSAQFFLGVSTLLHLSSIVVAAVRFCRHRDALPPALIAAHVTIIRPVCGIENCIEQTLRSTFHLDHPRYDVLICVASASDPVIPLVRRLIAENPHVPARLLIGNAGIGPNPKLNNMAKGWDAATGDWILMADSNVLMPRDYIQRLLSTWRTDTGLVCSPPVGCAPQGLWAEMECAILNTYQARWQCFADSAGHGYAQGKTMLWRRDFLARAGGIKALATEVAEDAAATKLVRRAGLQVQLVARPFEQPLGFRRARDVWRRQIRWARLRRSTFPVVFLPELFAGGLFPLLACALLAAAAGWPVAAAVIAFGAIWYGAEAALAYLAGWHLSVRSPAIWLLRDVMLPLIWLASWAGNSFDWRGNSMRVAGSQRSA
;
A
#
# COMPACT_ATOMS: atom_id res chain seq x y z
N MET A 1 3.09 3.89 77.94
CA MET A 1 2.90 3.15 76.70
C MET A 1 2.54 4.14 75.61
N ARG A 2 3.49 4.47 74.74
CA ARG A 2 3.22 5.32 73.56
C ARG A 2 3.05 4.40 72.40
N VAL A 3 1.89 4.40 71.78
CA VAL A 3 1.60 3.71 70.52
C VAL A 3 2.06 4.63 69.37
N THR A 4 3.09 4.21 68.63
CA THR A 4 3.49 4.80 67.36
C THR A 4 2.56 4.30 66.24
N PRO A 5 2.00 5.15 65.40
CA PRO A 5 1.24 4.66 64.26
C PRO A 5 2.19 4.28 63.10
N CYS A 6 2.22 3.03 62.73
CA CYS A 6 2.70 2.55 61.42
C CYS A 6 1.74 3.00 60.34
N HIS A 7 2.00 4.15 59.72
CA HIS A 7 1.30 4.63 58.49
C HIS A 7 2.33 5.18 57.50
N GLY A 8 3.17 4.32 56.93
CA GLY A 8 4.18 4.77 56.00
C GLY A 8 4.50 3.80 54.85
N ASP A 9 3.99 2.56 54.82
CA ASP A 9 4.59 1.53 53.95
C ASP A 9 3.72 1.00 52.80
N VAL A 10 2.43 1.28 52.79
CA VAL A 10 1.51 0.69 51.79
C VAL A 10 1.42 1.53 50.51
N THR A 11 1.55 2.83 50.61
CA THR A 11 1.50 3.74 49.44
C THR A 11 2.80 3.73 48.64
N GLU A 12 3.97 3.64 49.30
CA GLU A 12 5.27 3.54 48.63
C GLU A 12 5.47 2.18 47.93
N THR A 13 4.97 1.07 48.48
CA THR A 13 5.05 -0.26 47.86
C THR A 13 4.11 -0.40 46.65
N LEU A 14 2.94 0.26 46.65
CA LEU A 14 2.03 0.30 45.53
C LEU A 14 2.56 1.16 44.35
N ASP A 15 3.26 2.25 44.64
CA ASP A 15 3.88 3.10 43.62
C ASP A 15 5.07 2.40 42.97
N ASN A 16 5.91 1.69 43.73
CA ASN A 16 7.04 0.94 43.19
C ASN A 16 6.60 -0.25 42.30
N THR A 17 5.59 -1.01 42.69
CA THR A 17 5.06 -2.13 41.86
C THR A 17 4.43 -1.63 40.57
N GLY A 18 3.79 -0.47 40.57
CA GLY A 18 3.24 0.19 39.38
C GLY A 18 4.33 0.67 38.42
N MET A 19 5.39 1.26 38.94
CA MET A 19 6.54 1.72 38.16
C MET A 19 7.31 0.56 37.52
N ASP A 20 7.57 -0.51 38.27
CA ASP A 20 8.25 -1.70 37.76
C ASP A 20 7.45 -2.37 36.65
N SER A 21 6.12 -2.45 36.77
CA SER A 21 5.23 -2.97 35.74
C SER A 21 5.23 -2.12 34.48
N LEU A 22 5.28 -0.79 34.61
CA LEU A 22 5.38 0.14 33.49
C LEU A 22 6.71 0.00 32.76
N ILE A 23 7.81 -0.06 33.50
CA ILE A 23 9.17 -0.26 32.95
C ILE A 23 9.25 -1.59 32.20
N PHE A 24 8.76 -2.68 32.79
CA PHE A 24 8.73 -3.98 32.13
C PHE A 24 7.89 -3.95 30.83
N SER A 25 6.71 -3.32 30.87
CA SER A 25 5.84 -3.17 29.69
C SER A 25 6.52 -2.36 28.60
N ALA A 26 7.22 -1.28 28.96
CA ALA A 26 7.96 -0.43 28.01
C ALA A 26 9.17 -1.18 27.39
N GLN A 27 9.90 -1.98 28.20
CA GLN A 27 11.00 -2.84 27.70
C GLN A 27 10.49 -3.88 26.70
N PHE A 28 9.42 -4.59 27.07
CA PHE A 28 8.79 -5.59 26.20
C PHE A 28 8.30 -4.95 24.89
N PHE A 29 7.58 -3.84 24.97
CA PHE A 29 7.10 -3.12 23.79
C PHE A 29 8.24 -2.63 22.89
N LEU A 30 9.28 -2.02 23.47
CA LEU A 30 10.46 -1.56 22.73
C LEU A 30 11.18 -2.72 22.04
N GLY A 31 11.37 -3.85 22.73
CA GLY A 31 12.01 -5.04 22.20
C GLY A 31 11.22 -5.63 21.02
N VAL A 32 9.92 -5.86 21.21
CA VAL A 32 9.05 -6.42 20.18
C VAL A 32 8.93 -5.51 18.97
N SER A 33 8.69 -4.21 19.17
CA SER A 33 8.56 -3.25 18.08
C SER A 33 9.85 -3.11 17.27
N THR A 34 11.02 -3.10 17.94
CA THR A 34 12.33 -3.08 17.28
C THR A 34 12.58 -4.35 16.48
N LEU A 35 12.30 -5.52 17.07
CA LEU A 35 12.44 -6.80 16.37
C LEU A 35 11.56 -6.86 15.12
N LEU A 36 10.28 -6.48 15.20
CA LEU A 36 9.37 -6.43 14.07
C LEU A 36 9.83 -5.43 13.00
N HIS A 37 10.28 -4.24 13.42
CA HIS A 37 10.81 -3.22 12.52
C HIS A 37 12.01 -3.74 11.72
N LEU A 38 13.03 -4.24 12.40
CA LEU A 38 14.25 -4.75 11.76
C LEU A 38 13.97 -6.00 10.90
N SER A 39 13.15 -6.93 11.40
CA SER A 39 12.75 -8.13 10.64
C SER A 39 12.03 -7.75 9.35
N SER A 40 11.09 -6.78 9.39
CA SER A 40 10.39 -6.31 8.20
C SER A 40 11.32 -5.67 7.17
N ILE A 41 12.35 -4.95 7.62
CA ILE A 41 13.37 -4.36 6.78
C ILE A 41 14.23 -5.45 6.13
N VAL A 42 14.71 -6.41 6.91
CA VAL A 42 15.54 -7.53 6.40
C VAL A 42 14.75 -8.34 5.37
N VAL A 43 13.50 -8.70 5.67
CA VAL A 43 12.66 -9.45 4.74
C VAL A 43 12.44 -8.69 3.43
N ALA A 44 12.14 -7.39 3.50
CA ALA A 44 11.99 -6.56 2.31
C ALA A 44 13.30 -6.46 1.51
N ALA A 45 14.44 -6.22 2.18
CA ALA A 45 15.76 -6.12 1.55
C ALA A 45 16.15 -7.44 0.85
N VAL A 46 16.01 -8.58 1.54
CA VAL A 46 16.29 -9.92 0.95
C VAL A 46 15.40 -10.15 -0.28
N ARG A 47 14.12 -9.78 -0.22
CA ARG A 47 13.20 -9.90 -1.34
C ARG A 47 13.68 -9.11 -2.57
N PHE A 48 14.16 -7.89 -2.39
CA PHE A 48 14.66 -7.05 -3.48
C PHE A 48 15.99 -7.54 -4.07
N CYS A 49 16.81 -8.25 -3.29
CA CYS A 49 18.06 -8.85 -3.75
C CYS A 49 17.88 -10.20 -4.45
N ARG A 50 16.72 -10.85 -4.33
CA ARG A 50 16.49 -12.14 -5.01
C ARG A 50 16.52 -11.98 -6.52
N HIS A 51 17.25 -12.88 -7.17
CA HIS A 51 17.20 -13.03 -8.63
C HIS A 51 15.81 -13.51 -9.04
N ARG A 52 15.40 -13.10 -10.22
CA ARG A 52 14.13 -13.57 -10.80
C ARG A 52 14.30 -14.98 -11.32
N ASP A 53 13.31 -15.79 -11.08
CA ASP A 53 13.17 -17.05 -11.79
C ASP A 53 12.91 -16.76 -13.27
N ALA A 54 13.49 -17.57 -14.15
CA ALA A 54 13.20 -17.48 -15.58
C ALA A 54 11.72 -17.74 -15.82
N LEU A 55 11.12 -16.96 -16.73
CA LEU A 55 9.72 -17.15 -17.09
C LEU A 55 9.54 -18.51 -17.78
N PRO A 56 8.62 -19.37 -17.31
CA PRO A 56 8.32 -20.62 -18.02
C PRO A 56 7.94 -20.37 -19.48
N PRO A 57 8.39 -21.20 -20.44
CA PRO A 57 8.10 -21.00 -21.87
C PRO A 57 6.63 -20.78 -22.20
N ALA A 58 5.72 -21.49 -21.51
CA ALA A 58 4.28 -21.35 -21.68
C ALA A 58 3.75 -19.94 -21.31
N LEU A 59 4.43 -19.22 -20.42
CA LEU A 59 4.05 -17.86 -20.01
C LEU A 59 4.70 -16.76 -20.86
N ILE A 60 5.76 -17.08 -21.62
CA ILE A 60 6.40 -16.13 -22.55
C ILE A 60 5.40 -15.69 -23.63
N ALA A 61 4.58 -16.62 -24.15
CA ALA A 61 3.56 -16.36 -25.18
C ALA A 61 2.16 -16.11 -24.63
N ALA A 62 2.01 -15.95 -23.32
CA ALA A 62 0.71 -15.69 -22.68
C ALA A 62 0.06 -14.42 -23.23
N HIS A 63 -1.22 -14.47 -23.60
CA HIS A 63 -1.94 -13.28 -24.03
C HIS A 63 -2.44 -12.48 -22.81
N VAL A 64 -1.99 -11.25 -22.68
CA VAL A 64 -2.33 -10.36 -21.57
C VAL A 64 -3.11 -9.16 -22.06
N THR A 65 -4.35 -8.99 -21.60
CA THR A 65 -5.10 -7.74 -21.80
C THR A 65 -4.88 -6.82 -20.61
N ILE A 66 -4.34 -5.63 -20.87
CA ILE A 66 -4.14 -4.57 -19.87
C ILE A 66 -5.37 -3.66 -19.86
N ILE A 67 -6.05 -3.55 -18.72
CA ILE A 67 -7.18 -2.64 -18.50
C ILE A 67 -6.70 -1.47 -17.64
N ARG A 68 -6.69 -0.26 -18.21
CA ARG A 68 -6.26 0.97 -17.51
C ARG A 68 -7.43 1.94 -17.35
N PRO A 69 -8.03 2.07 -16.15
CA PRO A 69 -9.00 3.11 -15.87
C PRO A 69 -8.28 4.45 -15.73
N VAL A 70 -8.76 5.44 -16.47
CA VAL A 70 -8.22 6.81 -16.47
C VAL A 70 -9.35 7.79 -16.17
N CYS A 71 -9.04 8.85 -15.42
CA CYS A 71 -9.97 9.92 -15.09
C CYS A 71 -9.22 11.23 -14.86
N GLY A 72 -9.39 12.19 -15.74
CA GLY A 72 -8.76 13.51 -15.68
C GLY A 72 -7.25 13.50 -15.95
N ILE A 73 -6.66 14.68 -15.85
CA ILE A 73 -5.21 14.88 -16.00
C ILE A 73 -4.57 14.87 -14.61
N GLU A 74 -3.72 13.88 -14.37
CA GLU A 74 -2.92 13.76 -13.14
C GLU A 74 -1.45 14.09 -13.40
N ASN A 75 -0.68 14.26 -12.31
CA ASN A 75 0.78 14.40 -12.42
C ASN A 75 1.37 13.20 -13.17
N CYS A 76 2.28 13.47 -14.09
CA CYS A 76 3.01 12.46 -14.85
C CYS A 76 2.13 11.49 -15.67
N ILE A 77 0.84 11.81 -15.93
CA ILE A 77 -0.12 10.94 -16.61
C ILE A 77 0.35 10.53 -18.01
N GLU A 78 0.96 11.43 -18.76
CA GLU A 78 1.51 11.11 -20.08
C GLU A 78 2.64 10.09 -19.98
N GLN A 79 3.58 10.28 -19.06
CA GLN A 79 4.69 9.37 -18.84
C GLN A 79 4.20 7.95 -18.45
N THR A 80 3.25 7.88 -17.55
CA THR A 80 2.72 6.59 -17.06
C THR A 80 1.85 5.88 -18.09
N LEU A 81 1.07 6.60 -18.88
CA LEU A 81 0.30 6.01 -19.99
C LEU A 81 1.22 5.58 -21.13
N ARG A 82 2.20 6.39 -21.50
CA ARG A 82 3.18 6.09 -22.55
C ARG A 82 3.97 4.79 -22.22
N SER A 83 4.33 4.57 -20.96
CA SER A 83 5.05 3.38 -20.55
C SER A 83 4.33 2.06 -20.87
N THR A 84 2.99 2.09 -21.00
CA THR A 84 2.18 0.91 -21.35
C THR A 84 2.45 0.40 -22.77
N PHE A 85 2.91 1.26 -23.67
CA PHE A 85 3.18 0.92 -25.07
C PHE A 85 4.62 0.44 -25.35
N HIS A 86 5.46 0.34 -24.30
CA HIS A 86 6.88 0.01 -24.43
C HIS A 86 7.25 -1.23 -23.61
N LEU A 87 6.34 -2.20 -23.53
CA LEU A 87 6.58 -3.46 -22.81
C LEU A 87 7.23 -4.50 -23.71
N ASP A 88 8.17 -5.27 -23.17
CA ASP A 88 8.91 -6.30 -23.92
C ASP A 88 8.11 -7.61 -24.07
N HIS A 89 6.84 -7.66 -23.69
CA HIS A 89 6.00 -8.85 -23.81
C HIS A 89 5.45 -9.00 -25.24
N PRO A 90 5.58 -10.19 -25.88
CA PRO A 90 5.27 -10.33 -27.30
C PRO A 90 3.77 -10.30 -27.63
N ARG A 91 2.89 -10.57 -26.65
CA ARG A 91 1.46 -10.73 -26.92
C ARG A 91 0.62 -10.06 -25.83
N TYR A 92 0.39 -8.77 -26.02
CA TYR A 92 -0.51 -7.99 -25.15
C TYR A 92 -1.33 -6.97 -25.93
N ASP A 93 -2.46 -6.59 -25.36
CA ASP A 93 -3.32 -5.51 -25.86
C ASP A 93 -3.73 -4.59 -24.71
N VAL A 94 -4.10 -3.34 -25.05
CA VAL A 94 -4.35 -2.27 -24.07
C VAL A 94 -5.76 -1.73 -24.23
N LEU A 95 -6.54 -1.76 -23.14
CA LEU A 95 -7.87 -1.17 -23.05
C LEU A 95 -7.85 0.01 -22.07
N ILE A 96 -7.82 1.22 -22.60
CA ILE A 96 -7.87 2.45 -21.80
C ILE A 96 -9.33 2.82 -21.60
N CYS A 97 -9.78 2.82 -20.34
CA CYS A 97 -11.16 3.03 -19.95
C CYS A 97 -11.38 4.42 -19.38
N VAL A 98 -12.26 5.22 -19.97
CA VAL A 98 -12.64 6.56 -19.52
C VAL A 98 -14.14 6.61 -19.30
N ALA A 99 -14.58 7.15 -18.15
CA ALA A 99 -16.00 7.10 -17.77
C ALA A 99 -16.86 8.13 -18.52
N SER A 100 -16.31 9.30 -18.87
CA SER A 100 -17.05 10.40 -19.54
C SER A 100 -16.43 10.75 -20.88
N ALA A 101 -17.28 11.02 -21.88
CA ALA A 101 -16.85 11.51 -23.18
C ALA A 101 -16.26 12.92 -23.14
N SER A 102 -16.52 13.67 -22.07
CA SER A 102 -15.97 15.02 -21.83
C SER A 102 -14.67 15.03 -21.01
N ASP A 103 -14.08 13.88 -20.72
CA ASP A 103 -12.86 13.80 -19.92
C ASP A 103 -11.67 14.43 -20.66
N PRO A 104 -10.96 15.39 -20.02
CA PRO A 104 -9.84 16.10 -20.65
C PRO A 104 -8.65 15.21 -21.01
N VAL A 105 -8.59 13.96 -20.53
CA VAL A 105 -7.52 13.01 -20.88
C VAL A 105 -7.69 12.40 -22.27
N ILE A 106 -8.87 12.43 -22.86
CA ILE A 106 -9.18 11.76 -24.13
C ILE A 106 -8.24 12.17 -25.29
N PRO A 107 -7.94 13.46 -25.53
CA PRO A 107 -7.01 13.85 -26.59
C PRO A 107 -5.62 13.23 -26.40
N LEU A 108 -5.11 13.20 -25.17
CA LEU A 108 -3.84 12.59 -24.83
C LEU A 108 -3.84 11.08 -25.15
N VAL A 109 -4.88 10.36 -24.72
CA VAL A 109 -5.00 8.90 -24.95
C VAL A 109 -5.06 8.60 -26.45
N ARG A 110 -5.86 9.34 -27.22
CA ARG A 110 -5.95 9.16 -28.68
C ARG A 110 -4.59 9.40 -29.37
N ARG A 111 -3.87 10.42 -28.97
CA ARG A 111 -2.52 10.71 -29.47
C ARG A 111 -1.56 9.55 -29.17
N LEU A 112 -1.52 9.07 -27.91
CA LEU A 112 -0.64 7.96 -27.52
C LEU A 112 -0.95 6.66 -28.28
N ILE A 113 -2.22 6.35 -28.53
CA ILE A 113 -2.61 5.21 -29.35
C ILE A 113 -2.12 5.38 -30.79
N ALA A 114 -2.30 6.56 -31.40
CA ALA A 114 -1.86 6.85 -32.77
C ALA A 114 -0.34 6.82 -32.93
N GLU A 115 0.41 7.26 -31.92
CA GLU A 115 1.88 7.22 -31.90
C GLU A 115 2.45 5.78 -31.75
N ASN A 116 1.64 4.81 -31.30
CA ASN A 116 2.09 3.42 -31.03
C ASN A 116 1.22 2.37 -31.75
N PRO A 117 1.14 2.40 -33.11
CA PRO A 117 0.26 1.51 -33.87
C PRO A 117 0.66 0.02 -33.81
N HIS A 118 1.86 -0.28 -33.34
CA HIS A 118 2.37 -1.64 -33.17
C HIS A 118 1.77 -2.37 -31.95
N VAL A 119 1.16 -1.63 -31.01
CA VAL A 119 0.46 -2.21 -29.85
C VAL A 119 -1.04 -2.14 -30.11
N PRO A 120 -1.77 -3.27 -30.13
CA PRO A 120 -3.22 -3.25 -30.22
C PRO A 120 -3.82 -2.50 -29.01
N ALA A 121 -4.38 -1.31 -29.25
CA ALA A 121 -4.91 -0.48 -28.17
C ALA A 121 -6.25 0.15 -28.54
N ARG A 122 -7.16 0.23 -27.57
CA ARG A 122 -8.49 0.84 -27.75
C ARG A 122 -8.82 1.76 -26.60
N LEU A 123 -9.43 2.91 -26.92
CA LEU A 123 -10.08 3.80 -25.97
C LEU A 123 -11.56 3.40 -25.84
N LEU A 124 -11.97 3.03 -24.63
CA LEU A 124 -13.35 2.66 -24.31
C LEU A 124 -13.96 3.76 -23.43
N ILE A 125 -15.07 4.35 -23.88
CA ILE A 125 -15.75 5.45 -23.18
C ILE A 125 -17.11 4.92 -22.65
N GLY A 126 -17.44 5.28 -21.42
CA GLY A 126 -18.69 4.95 -20.77
C GLY A 126 -18.53 4.46 -19.32
N ASN A 127 -19.64 4.34 -18.61
CA ASN A 127 -19.70 3.95 -17.20
C ASN A 127 -20.81 2.92 -17.00
N ALA A 128 -20.48 1.72 -16.49
CA ALA A 128 -21.44 0.60 -16.46
C ALA A 128 -22.28 0.52 -15.17
N GLY A 129 -21.96 1.27 -14.12
CA GLY A 129 -22.75 1.30 -12.88
C GLY A 129 -22.87 -0.04 -12.16
N ILE A 130 -21.82 -0.88 -12.14
CA ILE A 130 -21.85 -2.24 -11.55
C ILE A 130 -21.79 -2.26 -10.01
N GLY A 131 -21.47 -1.13 -9.38
CA GLY A 131 -21.34 -1.04 -7.92
C GLY A 131 -20.97 0.36 -7.43
N PRO A 132 -20.69 0.51 -6.14
CA PRO A 132 -20.36 1.81 -5.55
C PRO A 132 -18.99 2.33 -5.96
N ASN A 133 -18.08 1.48 -6.44
CA ASN A 133 -16.72 1.87 -6.80
C ASN A 133 -16.67 2.45 -8.23
N PRO A 134 -16.42 3.77 -8.41
CA PRO A 134 -16.40 4.39 -9.73
C PRO A 134 -15.25 3.88 -10.62
N LYS A 135 -14.16 3.39 -10.07
CA LYS A 135 -13.07 2.78 -10.81
C LYS A 135 -13.52 1.47 -11.47
N LEU A 136 -14.20 0.59 -10.73
CA LEU A 136 -14.75 -0.65 -11.27
C LEU A 136 -15.82 -0.38 -12.32
N ASN A 137 -16.71 0.59 -12.07
CA ASN A 137 -17.73 1.00 -13.04
C ASN A 137 -17.09 1.45 -14.37
N ASN A 138 -15.98 2.18 -14.31
CA ASN A 138 -15.21 2.57 -15.49
C ASN A 138 -14.53 1.37 -16.16
N MET A 139 -14.06 0.39 -15.40
CA MET A 139 -13.32 -0.79 -15.91
C MET A 139 -14.21 -1.90 -16.50
N ALA A 140 -15.49 -1.94 -16.17
CA ALA A 140 -16.39 -3.04 -16.55
C ALA A 140 -16.41 -3.28 -18.07
N LYS A 141 -16.49 -2.21 -18.88
CA LYS A 141 -16.43 -2.33 -20.35
C LYS A 141 -15.09 -2.86 -20.87
N GLY A 142 -14.02 -2.60 -20.13
CA GLY A 142 -12.69 -3.17 -20.42
C GLY A 142 -12.67 -4.67 -20.15
N TRP A 143 -13.28 -5.12 -19.05
CA TRP A 143 -13.44 -6.53 -18.75
C TRP A 143 -14.23 -7.27 -19.84
N ASP A 144 -15.35 -6.70 -20.28
CA ASP A 144 -16.22 -7.29 -21.31
C ASP A 144 -15.51 -7.36 -22.68
N ALA A 145 -14.67 -6.36 -22.98
CA ALA A 145 -13.92 -6.27 -24.24
C ALA A 145 -12.58 -7.01 -24.25
N ALA A 146 -12.13 -7.52 -23.10
CA ALA A 146 -10.86 -8.20 -22.96
C ALA A 146 -10.88 -9.58 -23.62
N THR A 147 -9.79 -9.93 -24.32
CA THR A 147 -9.64 -11.20 -25.03
C THR A 147 -8.51 -12.07 -24.51
N GLY A 148 -7.61 -11.50 -23.69
CA GLY A 148 -6.46 -12.21 -23.13
C GLY A 148 -6.84 -13.28 -22.11
N ASP A 149 -6.01 -14.31 -22.00
CA ASP A 149 -6.11 -15.36 -20.98
C ASP A 149 -5.77 -14.80 -19.59
N TRP A 150 -5.01 -13.72 -19.59
CA TRP A 150 -4.62 -12.98 -18.41
C TRP A 150 -5.15 -11.55 -18.47
N ILE A 151 -5.73 -11.11 -17.38
CA ILE A 151 -6.25 -9.75 -17.24
C ILE A 151 -5.39 -8.98 -16.24
N LEU A 152 -4.81 -7.89 -16.71
CA LEU A 152 -3.97 -7.00 -15.92
C LEU A 152 -4.69 -5.67 -15.71
N MET A 153 -5.24 -5.49 -14.52
CA MET A 153 -5.86 -4.23 -14.09
C MET A 153 -4.78 -3.34 -13.50
N ALA A 154 -4.54 -2.17 -14.09
CA ALA A 154 -3.48 -1.27 -13.61
C ALA A 154 -3.94 0.20 -13.59
N ASP A 155 -3.74 0.89 -12.46
CA ASP A 155 -4.07 2.32 -12.32
C ASP A 155 -3.30 3.18 -13.34
N SER A 156 -3.91 4.31 -13.70
CA SER A 156 -3.32 5.30 -14.63
C SER A 156 -1.97 5.87 -14.19
N ASN A 157 -1.69 5.87 -12.90
CA ASN A 157 -0.48 6.45 -12.31
C ASN A 157 0.64 5.43 -12.02
N VAL A 158 0.52 4.20 -12.47
CA VAL A 158 1.60 3.20 -12.40
C VAL A 158 2.54 3.38 -13.59
N LEU A 159 3.83 3.54 -13.31
CA LEU A 159 4.90 3.52 -14.31
C LEU A 159 5.28 2.06 -14.58
N MET A 160 5.10 1.63 -15.82
CA MET A 160 5.36 0.25 -16.23
C MET A 160 6.78 0.14 -16.80
N PRO A 161 7.71 -0.59 -16.14
CA PRO A 161 8.99 -0.91 -16.74
C PRO A 161 8.81 -1.87 -17.92
N ARG A 162 9.80 -1.97 -18.81
CA ARG A 162 9.71 -2.81 -20.02
C ARG A 162 9.38 -4.27 -19.71
N ASP A 163 9.86 -4.80 -18.60
CA ASP A 163 9.66 -6.16 -18.11
C ASP A 163 8.46 -6.31 -17.13
N TYR A 164 7.51 -5.37 -17.19
CA TYR A 164 6.36 -5.31 -16.27
C TYR A 164 5.53 -6.60 -16.23
N ILE A 165 5.13 -7.09 -17.41
CA ILE A 165 4.32 -8.31 -17.54
C ILE A 165 5.13 -9.53 -17.10
N GLN A 166 6.40 -9.62 -17.48
CA GLN A 166 7.27 -10.73 -17.10
C GLN A 166 7.44 -10.82 -15.58
N ARG A 167 7.57 -9.68 -14.88
CA ARG A 167 7.64 -9.64 -13.42
C ARG A 167 6.40 -10.18 -12.75
N LEU A 168 5.25 -9.87 -13.30
CA LEU A 168 3.96 -10.34 -12.78
C LEU A 168 3.78 -11.84 -13.04
N LEU A 169 4.03 -12.29 -14.27
CA LEU A 169 3.88 -13.68 -14.65
C LEU A 169 4.88 -14.61 -13.94
N SER A 170 6.14 -14.18 -13.75
CA SER A 170 7.16 -14.98 -13.03
C SER A 170 6.86 -15.10 -11.53
N THR A 171 6.01 -14.26 -10.99
CA THR A 171 5.57 -14.34 -9.60
C THR A 171 4.46 -15.38 -9.41
N TRP A 172 3.78 -15.80 -10.49
CA TRP A 172 2.67 -16.72 -10.43
C TRP A 172 3.11 -18.13 -10.03
N ARG A 173 2.41 -18.74 -9.06
CA ARG A 173 2.63 -20.09 -8.55
C ARG A 173 1.33 -20.90 -8.65
N THR A 174 1.40 -22.19 -8.35
CA THR A 174 0.26 -23.11 -8.42
C THR A 174 -0.89 -22.74 -7.45
N ASP A 175 -0.57 -22.16 -6.32
CA ASP A 175 -1.50 -21.69 -5.29
C ASP A 175 -1.90 -20.21 -5.44
N THR A 176 -1.47 -19.55 -6.52
CA THR A 176 -1.75 -18.12 -6.74
C THR A 176 -3.14 -17.89 -7.33
N GLY A 177 -3.93 -17.04 -6.72
CA GLY A 177 -5.19 -16.52 -7.28
C GLY A 177 -5.06 -15.11 -7.85
N LEU A 178 -4.08 -14.33 -7.39
CA LEU A 178 -3.84 -12.95 -7.80
C LEU A 178 -2.37 -12.59 -7.57
N VAL A 179 -1.75 -11.95 -8.56
CA VAL A 179 -0.46 -11.26 -8.37
C VAL A 179 -0.69 -9.76 -8.37
N CYS A 180 -0.11 -9.07 -7.42
CA CYS A 180 -0.20 -7.61 -7.33
C CYS A 180 1.13 -6.95 -6.93
N SER A 181 1.14 -5.63 -6.93
CA SER A 181 2.27 -4.80 -6.51
C SER A 181 1.81 -3.72 -5.55
N PRO A 182 2.47 -3.56 -4.40
CA PRO A 182 2.29 -2.35 -3.61
C PRO A 182 2.75 -1.12 -4.40
N PRO A 183 2.14 0.05 -4.18
CA PRO A 183 2.63 1.28 -4.78
C PRO A 183 3.94 1.71 -4.12
N VAL A 184 4.90 2.14 -4.94
CA VAL A 184 6.13 2.80 -4.49
C VAL A 184 6.20 4.17 -5.11
N GLY A 185 6.28 5.20 -4.27
CA GLY A 185 6.40 6.59 -4.74
C GLY A 185 7.80 6.87 -5.29
N CYS A 186 7.86 7.53 -6.45
CA CYS A 186 9.11 8.03 -7.02
C CYS A 186 8.94 9.47 -7.54
N ALA A 187 10.04 10.11 -7.90
CA ALA A 187 10.08 11.47 -8.45
C ALA A 187 9.23 12.49 -7.67
N PRO A 188 9.35 12.59 -6.34
CA PRO A 188 8.59 13.56 -5.55
C PRO A 188 9.08 14.98 -5.80
N GLN A 189 8.15 15.93 -5.85
CA GLN A 189 8.44 17.35 -5.93
C GLN A 189 7.87 18.07 -4.70
N GLY A 190 8.75 18.52 -3.81
CA GLY A 190 8.41 19.21 -2.57
C GLY A 190 8.10 18.30 -1.39
N LEU A 191 8.03 18.90 -0.20
CA LEU A 191 7.94 18.22 1.10
C LEU A 191 6.82 17.18 1.19
N TRP A 192 5.62 17.53 0.73
CA TRP A 192 4.46 16.64 0.87
C TRP A 192 4.47 15.46 -0.11
N ALA A 193 5.13 15.60 -1.24
CA ALA A 193 5.39 14.47 -2.13
C ALA A 193 6.47 13.53 -1.55
N GLU A 194 7.52 14.07 -0.93
CA GLU A 194 8.51 13.28 -0.18
C GLU A 194 7.85 12.57 1.02
N MET A 195 6.92 13.24 1.72
CA MET A 195 6.10 12.63 2.77
C MET A 195 5.27 11.45 2.24
N GLU A 196 4.64 11.61 1.07
CA GLU A 196 3.88 10.53 0.45
C GLU A 196 4.81 9.36 0.05
N CYS A 197 6.02 9.64 -0.49
CA CYS A 197 7.04 8.60 -0.69
C CYS A 197 7.38 7.86 0.60
N ALA A 198 7.61 8.57 1.69
CA ALA A 198 7.93 7.97 2.99
C ALA A 198 6.83 7.02 3.48
N ILE A 199 5.55 7.40 3.30
CA ILE A 199 4.40 6.55 3.66
C ILE A 199 4.31 5.33 2.74
N LEU A 200 4.44 5.53 1.42
CA LEU A 200 4.28 4.44 0.45
C LEU A 200 5.43 3.43 0.52
N ASN A 201 6.68 3.91 0.63
CA ASN A 201 7.88 3.10 0.45
C ASN A 201 8.29 2.38 1.75
N THR A 202 8.90 3.13 2.67
CA THR A 202 9.49 2.54 3.88
C THR A 202 8.46 2.17 4.95
N TYR A 203 7.18 2.55 4.77
CA TYR A 203 6.09 2.12 5.63
C TYR A 203 5.18 1.10 4.93
N GLN A 204 4.33 1.50 3.98
CA GLN A 204 3.30 0.60 3.42
C GLN A 204 3.89 -0.56 2.60
N ALA A 205 4.78 -0.29 1.63
CA ALA A 205 5.35 -1.34 0.79
C ALA A 205 6.21 -2.32 1.60
N ARG A 206 6.99 -1.83 2.56
CA ARG A 206 7.77 -2.66 3.48
C ARG A 206 6.88 -3.64 4.26
N TRP A 207 5.85 -3.14 4.94
CA TRP A 207 4.94 -3.98 5.71
C TRP A 207 4.16 -4.97 4.85
N GLN A 208 3.81 -4.55 3.63
CA GLN A 208 3.14 -5.43 2.69
C GLN A 208 4.04 -6.58 2.21
N CYS A 209 5.32 -6.29 1.93
CA CYS A 209 6.31 -7.31 1.60
C CYS A 209 6.54 -8.27 2.77
N PHE A 210 6.56 -7.76 4.00
CA PHE A 210 6.67 -8.59 5.21
C PHE A 210 5.46 -9.52 5.37
N ALA A 211 4.24 -9.01 5.25
CA ALA A 211 3.00 -9.79 5.36
C ALA A 211 2.92 -10.88 4.27
N ASP A 212 3.26 -10.56 3.02
CA ASP A 212 3.30 -11.53 1.92
C ASP A 212 4.33 -12.64 2.16
N SER A 213 5.52 -12.28 2.64
CA SER A 213 6.57 -13.26 2.99
C SER A 213 6.19 -14.17 4.16
N ALA A 214 5.27 -13.72 5.01
CA ALA A 214 4.68 -14.50 6.12
C ALA A 214 3.43 -15.31 5.69
N GLY A 215 3.10 -15.37 4.39
CA GLY A 215 1.91 -16.07 3.87
C GLY A 215 0.59 -15.30 4.03
N HIS A 216 0.66 -14.03 4.40
CA HIS A 216 -0.51 -13.16 4.61
C HIS A 216 -0.62 -12.05 3.54
N GLY A 217 -0.23 -12.35 2.30
CA GLY A 217 -0.37 -11.44 1.18
C GLY A 217 -1.80 -10.92 1.03
N TYR A 218 -1.93 -9.66 0.63
CA TYR A 218 -3.22 -9.01 0.35
C TYR A 218 -3.12 -8.12 -0.87
N ALA A 219 -4.23 -7.96 -1.56
CA ALA A 219 -4.30 -7.23 -2.82
C ALA A 219 -4.05 -5.74 -2.65
N GLN A 220 -3.53 -5.14 -3.72
CA GLN A 220 -3.40 -3.70 -3.89
C GLN A 220 -3.98 -3.32 -5.27
N GLY A 221 -4.91 -2.39 -5.26
CA GLY A 221 -5.65 -1.98 -6.46
C GLY A 221 -4.82 -1.28 -7.54
N LYS A 222 -3.52 -1.01 -7.28
CA LYS A 222 -2.64 -0.35 -8.24
C LYS A 222 -2.24 -1.23 -9.41
N THR A 223 -2.02 -2.52 -9.14
CA THR A 223 -1.64 -3.53 -10.13
C THR A 223 -2.22 -4.86 -9.69
N MET A 224 -3.07 -5.47 -10.50
CA MET A 224 -3.71 -6.75 -10.22
C MET A 224 -3.70 -7.61 -11.49
N LEU A 225 -2.90 -8.69 -11.50
CA LEU A 225 -2.86 -9.68 -12.57
C LEU A 225 -3.71 -10.89 -12.17
N TRP A 226 -4.67 -11.23 -13.02
CA TRP A 226 -5.60 -12.33 -12.85
C TRP A 226 -5.51 -13.33 -13.99
N ARG A 227 -5.75 -14.59 -13.69
CA ARG A 227 -6.22 -15.51 -14.72
C ARG A 227 -7.68 -15.19 -15.03
N ARG A 228 -7.99 -14.97 -16.31
CA ARG A 228 -9.35 -14.59 -16.75
C ARG A 228 -10.38 -15.65 -16.39
N ASP A 229 -10.05 -16.93 -16.59
CA ASP A 229 -10.92 -18.06 -16.30
C ASP A 229 -11.29 -18.15 -14.81
N PHE A 230 -10.33 -17.91 -13.91
CA PHE A 230 -10.58 -17.88 -12.46
C PHE A 230 -11.53 -16.75 -12.07
N LEU A 231 -11.23 -15.52 -12.49
CA LEU A 231 -12.08 -14.37 -12.14
C LEU A 231 -13.46 -14.47 -12.79
N ALA A 232 -13.56 -15.01 -14.01
CA ALA A 232 -14.84 -15.23 -14.70
C ALA A 232 -15.73 -16.22 -13.93
N ARG A 233 -15.19 -17.36 -13.48
CA ARG A 233 -15.92 -18.34 -12.65
C ARG A 233 -16.35 -17.75 -11.30
N ALA A 234 -15.60 -16.79 -10.77
CA ALA A 234 -15.94 -16.11 -9.51
C ALA A 234 -17.00 -15.00 -9.67
N GLY A 235 -17.53 -14.77 -10.88
CA GLY A 235 -18.52 -13.73 -11.19
C GLY A 235 -17.96 -12.52 -11.94
N GLY A 236 -16.74 -12.60 -12.46
CA GLY A 236 -16.08 -11.55 -13.24
C GLY A 236 -15.75 -10.32 -12.42
N ILE A 237 -15.64 -9.18 -13.08
CA ILE A 237 -15.34 -7.91 -12.42
C ILE A 237 -16.39 -7.49 -11.38
N LYS A 238 -17.65 -7.98 -11.52
CA LYS A 238 -18.72 -7.70 -10.56
C LYS A 238 -18.45 -8.30 -9.19
N ALA A 239 -17.71 -9.40 -9.09
CA ALA A 239 -17.31 -9.98 -7.82
C ALA A 239 -16.39 -9.05 -7.00
N LEU A 240 -15.69 -8.14 -7.66
CA LEU A 240 -14.85 -7.13 -7.01
C LEU A 240 -15.66 -5.91 -6.52
N ALA A 241 -16.91 -5.76 -6.96
CA ALA A 241 -17.79 -4.65 -6.58
C ALA A 241 -18.58 -4.91 -5.27
N THR A 242 -18.36 -6.03 -4.61
CA THR A 242 -18.99 -6.38 -3.32
C THR A 242 -18.51 -5.50 -2.16
N GLU A 243 -17.38 -4.84 -2.33
CA GLU A 243 -16.80 -3.91 -1.36
C GLU A 243 -16.55 -2.56 -2.04
N VAL A 244 -16.45 -1.50 -1.23
CA VAL A 244 -16.05 -0.17 -1.74
C VAL A 244 -14.60 -0.20 -2.26
N ALA A 245 -13.73 -0.96 -1.59
CA ALA A 245 -12.35 -1.18 -2.01
C ALA A 245 -12.23 -2.49 -2.80
N GLU A 246 -11.97 -2.41 -4.09
CA GLU A 246 -11.85 -3.57 -4.98
C GLU A 246 -10.73 -4.52 -4.59
N ASP A 247 -9.66 -4.00 -4.00
CA ASP A 247 -8.52 -4.80 -3.51
C ASP A 247 -8.87 -5.61 -2.26
N ALA A 248 -9.72 -5.07 -1.40
CA ALA A 248 -10.26 -5.81 -0.28
C ALA A 248 -11.17 -6.95 -0.72
N ALA A 249 -12.08 -6.68 -1.68
CA ALA A 249 -12.91 -7.71 -2.30
C ALA A 249 -12.05 -8.79 -2.98
N ALA A 250 -11.02 -8.38 -3.73
CA ALA A 250 -10.06 -9.27 -4.38
C ALA A 250 -9.35 -10.19 -3.37
N THR A 251 -8.87 -9.63 -2.25
CA THR A 251 -8.24 -10.40 -1.17
C THR A 251 -9.18 -11.46 -0.60
N LYS A 252 -10.42 -11.07 -0.28
CA LYS A 252 -11.44 -11.97 0.27
C LYS A 252 -11.82 -13.07 -0.74
N LEU A 253 -11.97 -12.71 -2.01
CA LEU A 253 -12.30 -13.66 -3.08
C LEU A 253 -11.23 -14.73 -3.25
N VAL A 254 -9.96 -14.33 -3.34
CA VAL A 254 -8.82 -15.25 -3.49
C VAL A 254 -8.70 -16.19 -2.28
N ARG A 255 -8.80 -15.65 -1.05
CA ARG A 255 -8.73 -16.45 0.17
C ARG A 255 -9.89 -17.44 0.33
N ARG A 256 -11.11 -17.05 -0.07
CA ARG A 256 -12.28 -17.97 -0.09
C ARG A 256 -12.10 -19.13 -1.06
N ALA A 257 -11.33 -18.94 -2.12
CA ALA A 257 -10.97 -20.00 -3.06
C ALA A 257 -9.81 -20.90 -2.58
N GLY A 258 -9.29 -20.69 -1.37
CA GLY A 258 -8.12 -21.41 -0.83
C GLY A 258 -6.80 -21.04 -1.51
N LEU A 259 -6.77 -19.91 -2.24
CA LEU A 259 -5.61 -19.43 -2.98
C LEU A 259 -4.91 -18.27 -2.26
N GLN A 260 -3.72 -17.91 -2.75
CA GLN A 260 -2.86 -16.88 -2.21
C GLN A 260 -2.87 -15.62 -3.10
N VAL A 261 -2.77 -14.45 -2.46
CA VAL A 261 -2.37 -13.21 -3.12
C VAL A 261 -0.85 -13.13 -3.02
N GLN A 262 -0.17 -13.00 -4.15
CA GLN A 262 1.28 -12.89 -4.22
C GLN A 262 1.69 -11.48 -4.62
N LEU A 263 2.78 -10.98 -4.05
CA LEU A 263 3.36 -9.70 -4.44
C LEU A 263 4.60 -9.91 -5.33
N VAL A 264 4.74 -9.06 -6.35
CA VAL A 264 5.99 -9.00 -7.13
C VAL A 264 7.20 -8.76 -6.21
N ALA A 265 8.35 -9.33 -6.54
CA ALA A 265 9.55 -9.18 -5.72
C ALA A 265 9.97 -7.71 -5.59
N ARG A 266 9.95 -6.95 -6.69
CA ARG A 266 10.23 -5.50 -6.71
C ARG A 266 8.97 -4.75 -7.11
N PRO A 267 8.38 -3.96 -6.22
CA PRO A 267 7.20 -3.14 -6.50
C PRO A 267 7.39 -2.18 -7.67
N PHE A 268 6.27 -1.82 -8.31
CA PHE A 268 6.27 -0.85 -9.41
C PHE A 268 6.12 0.58 -8.92
N GLU A 269 6.76 1.48 -9.63
CA GLU A 269 6.83 2.89 -9.26
C GLU A 269 5.57 3.66 -9.65
N GLN A 270 5.28 4.67 -8.83
CA GLN A 270 4.27 5.69 -9.07
C GLN A 270 4.93 7.06 -8.99
N PRO A 271 5.16 7.75 -10.11
CA PRO A 271 5.66 9.12 -10.10
C PRO A 271 4.66 10.04 -9.40
N LEU A 272 5.10 10.74 -8.36
CA LEU A 272 4.21 11.58 -7.55
C LEU A 272 4.12 13.01 -8.07
N GLY A 273 5.23 13.58 -8.59
CA GLY A 273 5.28 15.01 -8.91
C GLY A 273 4.98 15.86 -7.68
N PHE A 274 4.36 17.02 -7.88
CA PHE A 274 3.99 17.92 -6.78
C PHE A 274 2.73 17.42 -6.03
N ARG A 275 2.75 17.50 -4.69
CA ARG A 275 1.61 17.17 -3.82
C ARG A 275 1.37 18.29 -2.81
N ARG A 276 0.10 18.58 -2.52
CA ARG A 276 -0.29 19.49 -1.44
C ARG A 276 -0.52 18.69 -0.15
N ALA A 277 -0.26 19.30 1.00
CA ALA A 277 -0.54 18.72 2.32
C ALA A 277 -1.93 18.11 2.43
N ARG A 278 -2.94 18.88 2.02
CA ARG A 278 -4.35 18.50 2.04
C ARG A 278 -4.64 17.21 1.24
N ASP A 279 -3.98 17.04 0.08
CA ASP A 279 -4.22 15.91 -0.81
C ASP A 279 -3.62 14.62 -0.23
N VAL A 280 -2.41 14.73 0.34
CA VAL A 280 -1.76 13.62 1.06
C VAL A 280 -2.59 13.22 2.27
N TRP A 281 -2.96 14.19 3.13
CA TRP A 281 -3.77 13.96 4.32
C TRP A 281 -5.12 13.28 4.01
N ARG A 282 -5.88 13.82 3.07
CA ARG A 282 -7.18 13.26 2.65
C ARG A 282 -7.05 11.85 2.11
N ARG A 283 -6.01 11.57 1.33
CA ARG A 283 -5.74 10.24 0.80
C ARG A 283 -5.44 9.24 1.90
N GLN A 284 -4.59 9.60 2.86
CA GLN A 284 -4.22 8.71 3.96
C GLN A 284 -5.41 8.42 4.88
N ILE A 285 -6.22 9.43 5.21
CA ILE A 285 -7.46 9.21 5.99
C ILE A 285 -8.44 8.30 5.24
N ARG A 286 -8.64 8.51 3.93
CA ARG A 286 -9.48 7.63 3.12
C ARG A 286 -9.01 6.17 3.20
N TRP A 287 -7.73 5.92 3.01
CA TRP A 287 -7.17 4.57 3.09
C TRP A 287 -7.28 3.99 4.50
N ALA A 288 -7.06 4.78 5.53
CA ALA A 288 -7.24 4.35 6.91
C ALA A 288 -8.70 3.98 7.21
N ARG A 289 -9.68 4.76 6.73
CA ARG A 289 -11.13 4.45 6.85
C ARG A 289 -11.49 3.15 6.14
N LEU A 290 -10.95 2.91 4.94
CA LEU A 290 -11.16 1.67 4.20
C LEU A 290 -10.58 0.46 4.96
N ARG A 291 -9.32 0.55 5.44
CA ARG A 291 -8.70 -0.54 6.24
C ARG A 291 -9.47 -0.81 7.53
N ARG A 292 -9.83 0.24 8.27
CA ARG A 292 -10.62 0.11 9.49
C ARG A 292 -11.92 -0.66 9.29
N SER A 293 -12.65 -0.38 8.21
CA SER A 293 -13.93 -1.03 7.94
C SER A 293 -13.80 -2.44 7.41
N THR A 294 -12.77 -2.70 6.62
CA THR A 294 -12.60 -3.98 5.92
C THR A 294 -11.83 -5.01 6.74
N PHE A 295 -10.83 -4.56 7.50
CA PHE A 295 -9.92 -5.40 8.29
C PHE A 295 -9.66 -4.79 9.69
N PRO A 296 -10.70 -4.64 10.54
CA PRO A 296 -10.58 -3.91 11.80
C PRO A 296 -9.54 -4.50 12.76
N VAL A 297 -9.41 -5.82 12.82
CA VAL A 297 -8.44 -6.50 13.70
C VAL A 297 -6.99 -6.15 13.32
N VAL A 298 -6.70 -6.07 12.03
CA VAL A 298 -5.36 -5.70 11.53
C VAL A 298 -5.13 -4.20 11.64
N PHE A 299 -6.19 -3.40 11.56
CA PHE A 299 -6.11 -1.94 11.65
C PHE A 299 -5.82 -1.43 13.06
N LEU A 300 -6.30 -2.11 14.12
CA LEU A 300 -6.11 -1.67 15.50
C LEU A 300 -4.62 -1.49 15.87
N PRO A 301 -3.71 -2.44 15.62
CA PRO A 301 -2.29 -2.29 15.94
C PRO A 301 -1.55 -1.27 15.04
N GLU A 302 -2.13 -0.79 13.94
CA GLU A 302 -1.51 0.24 13.10
C GLU A 302 -1.20 1.54 13.88
N LEU A 303 -1.89 1.80 14.99
CA LEU A 303 -1.60 2.90 15.90
C LEU A 303 -0.11 2.91 16.32
N PHE A 304 0.47 1.74 16.53
CA PHE A 304 1.82 1.55 17.06
C PHE A 304 2.86 1.22 15.98
N ALA A 305 2.50 1.26 14.71
CA ALA A 305 3.35 0.74 13.63
C ALA A 305 4.51 1.66 13.20
N GLY A 306 4.56 2.91 13.68
CA GLY A 306 5.65 3.88 13.43
C GLY A 306 6.68 3.93 14.56
N GLY A 307 7.71 4.74 14.36
CA GLY A 307 8.79 4.95 15.35
C GLY A 307 8.41 5.82 16.57
N LEU A 308 7.26 6.53 16.54
CA LEU A 308 6.89 7.47 17.60
C LEU A 308 6.82 6.80 18.97
N PHE A 309 6.04 5.73 19.11
CA PHE A 309 5.88 5.04 20.40
C PHE A 309 7.14 4.30 20.86
N PRO A 310 7.93 3.63 19.98
CA PRO A 310 9.25 3.11 20.36
C PRO A 310 10.21 4.18 20.85
N LEU A 311 10.25 5.37 20.24
CA LEU A 311 11.07 6.50 20.71
C LEU A 311 10.61 7.00 22.08
N LEU A 312 9.29 7.09 22.32
CA LEU A 312 8.76 7.45 23.64
C LEU A 312 9.08 6.39 24.70
N ALA A 313 8.99 5.10 24.37
CA ALA A 313 9.37 4.03 25.27
C ALA A 313 10.89 4.08 25.58
N CYS A 314 11.73 4.34 24.59
CA CYS A 314 13.16 4.55 24.78
C CYS A 314 13.44 5.73 25.72
N ALA A 315 12.75 6.85 25.56
CA ALA A 315 12.89 8.03 26.42
C ALA A 315 12.50 7.71 27.88
N LEU A 316 11.39 7.00 28.09
CA LEU A 316 10.92 6.57 29.41
C LEU A 316 11.97 5.67 30.10
N LEU A 317 12.46 4.66 29.39
CA LEU A 317 13.45 3.73 29.91
C LEU A 317 14.78 4.39 30.22
N ALA A 318 15.24 5.32 29.38
CA ALA A 318 16.45 6.11 29.64
C ALA A 318 16.30 6.98 30.89
N ALA A 319 15.14 7.63 31.07
CA ALA A 319 14.86 8.42 32.27
C ALA A 319 14.83 7.56 33.52
N ALA A 320 14.17 6.41 33.48
CA ALA A 320 14.10 5.45 34.61
C ALA A 320 15.48 4.90 34.98
N ALA A 321 16.39 4.72 34.01
CA ALA A 321 17.75 4.25 34.22
C ALA A 321 18.74 5.37 34.59
N GLY A 322 18.31 6.65 34.67
CA GLY A 322 19.19 7.79 34.92
C GLY A 322 20.15 8.12 33.77
N TRP A 323 19.87 7.64 32.57
CA TRP A 323 20.68 7.91 31.37
C TRP A 323 20.34 9.26 30.73
N PRO A 324 21.25 9.83 29.94
CA PRO A 324 20.95 11.04 29.17
C PRO A 324 19.88 10.77 28.12
N VAL A 325 18.63 11.17 28.41
CA VAL A 325 17.44 10.85 27.59
C VAL A 325 17.64 11.26 26.12
N ALA A 326 18.12 12.49 25.89
CA ALA A 326 18.34 12.98 24.53
C ALA A 326 19.33 12.11 23.74
N ALA A 327 20.44 11.69 24.37
CA ALA A 327 21.45 10.85 23.73
C ALA A 327 20.87 9.46 23.41
N ALA A 328 20.12 8.85 24.33
CA ALA A 328 19.48 7.55 24.12
C ALA A 328 18.46 7.59 22.95
N VAL A 329 17.60 8.62 22.93
CA VAL A 329 16.59 8.80 21.86
C VAL A 329 17.24 9.05 20.50
N ILE A 330 18.31 9.87 20.45
CA ILE A 330 19.06 10.12 19.21
C ILE A 330 19.72 8.84 18.71
N ALA A 331 20.39 8.08 19.60
CA ALA A 331 21.04 6.82 19.22
C ALA A 331 20.04 5.77 18.73
N PHE A 332 18.93 5.59 19.44
CA PHE A 332 17.87 4.67 19.04
C PHE A 332 17.21 5.11 17.71
N GLY A 333 16.93 6.41 17.56
CA GLY A 333 16.39 6.99 16.32
C GLY A 333 17.33 6.80 15.13
N ALA A 334 18.66 6.93 15.36
CA ALA A 334 19.66 6.66 14.32
C ALA A 334 19.64 5.19 13.87
N ILE A 335 19.47 4.24 14.79
CA ILE A 335 19.29 2.81 14.44
C ILE A 335 18.00 2.61 13.67
N TRP A 336 16.88 3.13 14.16
CA TRP A 336 15.56 2.96 13.57
C TRP A 336 15.48 3.51 12.14
N TYR A 337 15.80 4.79 11.97
CA TYR A 337 15.74 5.44 10.66
C TYR A 337 16.95 5.13 9.77
N GLY A 338 18.09 4.76 10.36
CA GLY A 338 19.23 4.24 9.62
C GLY A 338 18.92 2.92 8.91
N ALA A 339 18.17 2.04 9.56
CA ALA A 339 17.69 0.80 8.94
C ALA A 339 16.70 1.08 7.78
N GLU A 340 15.80 2.07 7.92
CA GLU A 340 14.93 2.50 6.80
C GLU A 340 15.74 3.12 5.65
N ALA A 341 16.78 3.91 5.96
CA ALA A 341 17.67 4.48 4.95
C ALA A 341 18.42 3.39 4.18
N ALA A 342 18.92 2.39 4.87
CA ALA A 342 19.58 1.23 4.25
C ALA A 342 18.61 0.48 3.31
N LEU A 343 17.37 0.25 3.75
CA LEU A 343 16.34 -0.36 2.89
C LEU A 343 16.05 0.50 1.65
N ALA A 344 15.82 1.80 1.84
CA ALA A 344 15.53 2.72 0.74
C ALA A 344 16.68 2.75 -0.29
N TYR A 345 17.92 2.77 0.19
CA TYR A 345 19.11 2.71 -0.66
C TYR A 345 19.20 1.40 -1.46
N LEU A 346 19.05 0.25 -0.80
CA LEU A 346 19.10 -1.08 -1.43
C LEU A 346 17.96 -1.30 -2.43
N ALA A 347 16.78 -0.76 -2.13
CA ALA A 347 15.61 -0.87 -3.01
C ALA A 347 15.63 0.12 -4.18
N GLY A 348 16.52 1.11 -4.18
CA GLY A 348 16.54 2.20 -5.16
C GLY A 348 15.38 3.18 -4.98
N TRP A 349 14.80 3.28 -3.78
CA TRP A 349 13.71 4.18 -3.47
C TRP A 349 14.20 5.61 -3.24
N HIS A 350 13.25 6.57 -3.32
CA HIS A 350 13.58 7.96 -3.04
C HIS A 350 14.24 8.13 -1.67
N LEU A 351 15.43 8.72 -1.67
CA LEU A 351 16.23 9.04 -0.49
C LEU A 351 16.84 10.43 -0.67
N SER A 352 16.66 11.30 0.31
CA SER A 352 17.21 12.66 0.34
C SER A 352 17.79 12.95 1.73
N VAL A 353 18.54 14.03 1.85
CA VAL A 353 19.06 14.52 3.15
C VAL A 353 17.93 14.84 4.14
N ARG A 354 16.71 15.07 3.65
CA ARG A 354 15.52 15.35 4.46
C ARG A 354 14.81 14.08 4.92
N SER A 355 15.11 12.92 4.33
CA SER A 355 14.36 11.67 4.58
C SER A 355 14.25 11.32 6.06
N PRO A 356 15.29 11.41 6.92
CA PRO A 356 15.14 11.10 8.35
C PRO A 356 14.12 12.00 9.05
N ALA A 357 14.14 13.31 8.77
CA ALA A 357 13.18 14.25 9.34
C ALA A 357 11.74 13.99 8.82
N ILE A 358 11.61 13.62 7.56
CA ILE A 358 10.33 13.29 6.94
C ILE A 358 9.76 11.98 7.51
N TRP A 359 10.59 10.97 7.77
CA TRP A 359 10.17 9.73 8.42
C TRP A 359 9.73 9.96 9.86
N LEU A 360 10.44 10.80 10.62
CA LEU A 360 10.00 11.20 11.95
C LEU A 360 8.64 11.92 11.89
N LEU A 361 8.47 12.88 10.97
CA LEU A 361 7.18 13.57 10.78
C LEU A 361 6.07 12.60 10.33
N ARG A 362 6.37 11.64 9.45
CA ARG A 362 5.46 10.56 9.08
C ARG A 362 4.98 9.79 10.30
N ASP A 363 5.91 9.40 11.18
CA ASP A 363 5.59 8.58 12.35
C ASP A 363 4.75 9.35 13.39
N VAL A 364 4.91 10.67 13.47
CA VAL A 364 3.98 11.54 14.23
C VAL A 364 2.61 11.63 13.55
N MET A 365 2.56 11.63 12.21
CA MET A 365 1.29 11.70 11.47
C MET A 365 0.49 10.39 11.53
N LEU A 366 1.13 9.22 11.62
CA LEU A 366 0.43 7.93 11.60
C LEU A 366 -0.64 7.79 12.69
N PRO A 367 -0.39 8.04 13.99
CA PRO A 367 -1.43 8.00 15.01
C PRO A 367 -2.51 9.08 14.81
N LEU A 368 -2.17 10.25 14.28
CA LEU A 368 -3.15 11.29 13.96
C LEU A 368 -4.09 10.85 12.82
N ILE A 369 -3.57 10.19 11.79
CA ILE A 369 -4.35 9.59 10.70
C ILE A 369 -5.25 8.47 11.24
N TRP A 370 -4.71 7.63 12.12
CA TRP A 370 -5.46 6.55 12.77
C TRP A 370 -6.64 7.11 13.56
N LEU A 371 -6.42 8.10 14.43
CA LEU A 371 -7.45 8.79 15.19
C LEU A 371 -8.49 9.48 14.28
N ALA A 372 -8.02 10.24 13.28
CA ALA A 372 -8.89 10.93 12.33
C ALA A 372 -9.76 9.98 11.49
N SER A 373 -9.34 8.72 11.32
CA SER A 373 -10.12 7.71 10.61
C SER A 373 -11.43 7.36 11.34
N TRP A 374 -11.47 7.49 12.68
CA TRP A 374 -12.65 7.24 13.51
C TRP A 374 -13.66 8.38 13.49
N ALA A 375 -13.23 9.59 13.10
CA ALA A 375 -14.07 10.79 13.05
C ALA A 375 -15.02 10.85 11.83
N GLY A 376 -15.44 9.73 11.27
CA GLY A 376 -16.43 9.65 10.19
C GLY A 376 -16.25 8.46 9.26
N ASN A 377 -17.29 8.23 8.44
CA ASN A 377 -17.38 7.09 7.52
C ASN A 377 -17.50 7.51 6.05
N SER A 378 -17.52 8.82 5.75
CA SER A 378 -17.66 9.35 4.40
C SER A 378 -16.33 9.93 3.90
N PHE A 379 -16.07 9.81 2.61
CA PHE A 379 -14.93 10.43 1.94
C PHE A 379 -15.28 10.76 0.48
N ASP A 380 -14.61 11.77 -0.05
CA ASP A 380 -14.76 12.12 -1.47
C ASP A 380 -13.63 11.45 -2.27
N TRP A 381 -14.01 10.80 -3.36
CA TRP A 381 -13.06 10.23 -4.31
C TRP A 381 -13.43 10.65 -5.74
N ARG A 382 -12.57 11.50 -6.33
CA ARG A 382 -12.73 12.04 -7.70
C ARG A 382 -14.13 12.60 -7.95
N GLY A 383 -14.62 13.43 -7.02
CA GLY A 383 -15.94 14.07 -7.11
C GLY A 383 -17.11 13.19 -6.73
N ASN A 384 -16.88 11.92 -6.36
CA ASN A 384 -17.92 11.04 -5.84
C ASN A 384 -17.84 11.00 -4.31
N SER A 385 -18.94 11.35 -3.63
CA SER A 385 -19.07 11.16 -2.18
C SER A 385 -19.39 9.69 -1.90
N MET A 386 -18.51 9.04 -1.14
CA MET A 386 -18.60 7.62 -0.82
C MET A 386 -18.71 7.43 0.69
N ARG A 387 -19.44 6.39 1.09
CA ARG A 387 -19.52 5.94 2.49
C ARG A 387 -18.90 4.56 2.63
N VAL A 388 -18.07 4.41 3.64
CA VAL A 388 -17.65 3.07 4.08
C VAL A 388 -18.86 2.45 4.78
N ALA A 389 -19.30 1.28 4.35
CA ALA A 389 -20.40 0.57 4.99
C ALA A 389 -20.02 0.31 6.45
N GLY A 390 -20.78 0.86 7.37
CA GLY A 390 -20.77 0.42 8.75
C GLY A 390 -21.22 -1.05 8.76
N SER A 391 -20.66 -1.89 9.62
CA SER A 391 -21.18 -3.22 9.87
C SER A 391 -22.70 -3.11 10.06
N GLN A 392 -23.48 -3.58 9.10
CA GLN A 392 -24.85 -3.96 9.40
C GLN A 392 -24.71 -5.09 10.41
N ARG A 393 -24.91 -4.78 11.68
CA ARG A 393 -25.28 -5.78 12.67
C ARG A 393 -26.56 -6.38 12.10
N SER A 394 -26.48 -7.62 11.61
CA SER A 394 -27.65 -8.45 11.40
C SER A 394 -28.43 -8.45 12.73
N ALA A 395 -29.61 -7.81 12.70
CA ALA A 395 -30.61 -7.97 13.72
C ALA A 395 -31.19 -9.38 13.65
#